data_4a33badd6f5d4413fe599922a77f5105
#
_entry.id   4a33badd6f5d4413fe599922a77f5105
#
_cell.length_a   1.000
_cell.length_b   1.000
_cell.length_c   1.000
_cell.angle_alpha   90.00
_cell.angle_beta   90.00
_cell.angle_gamma   90.00
#
_symmetry.space_group_name_H-M   'P 1'
#
loop_
_entity.id
_entity.type
_entity.pdbx_description
1 polymer ?
#
loop_
_entity_poly.entity_id
_entity_poly.type
_entity_poly.pdbx_seq_one_letter_code
_entity_poly.pdbx_strand_id
1 'polypeptide(L)'
;MDKNKAVVDFLLTCDYIKNNPLFFNFGKAESNNKQIVTIANDMRVNIPFIDGSVQKRYTFTILDYKSVAYNAVVKRTVDETSVPVSENLDTAFEAQQVADWIEEQADLRNYPNFGSNCKIDSMQVVTDQPNMNGVDKAVTPALAKYSISIRIDYIDYSKAIWK
;
A
#
# COMPACT_ATOMS: atom_id res chain seq x y z
N MET A 1 -0.40 4.68 21.48
CA MET A 1 -1.34 4.44 20.36
C MET A 1 -0.82 3.34 19.48
N ASP A 2 -1.66 2.42 19.05
CA ASP A 2 -1.26 1.34 18.11
C ASP A 2 -1.17 1.89 16.69
N LYS A 3 0.04 1.93 16.14
CA LYS A 3 0.30 2.44 14.80
C LYS A 3 -0.30 1.56 13.70
N ASN A 4 -0.38 0.26 13.94
CA ASN A 4 -1.01 -0.67 13.00
C ASN A 4 -2.49 -0.33 12.84
N LYS A 5 -3.17 -0.09 13.99
CA LYS A 5 -4.57 0.34 13.97
C LYS A 5 -4.73 1.68 13.27
N ALA A 6 -3.85 2.65 13.53
CA ALA A 6 -3.92 3.95 12.88
C ALA A 6 -3.78 3.87 11.36
N VAL A 7 -2.90 2.99 10.86
CA VAL A 7 -2.74 2.74 9.42
C VAL A 7 -3.97 2.05 8.84
N VAL A 8 -4.53 1.06 9.52
CA VAL A 8 -5.76 0.39 9.08
C VAL A 8 -6.92 1.39 8.99
N ASP A 9 -7.14 2.18 10.06
CA ASP A 9 -8.20 3.18 10.11
C ASP A 9 -8.04 4.23 8.99
N PHE A 10 -6.80 4.64 8.69
CA PHE A 10 -6.50 5.55 7.58
C PHE A 10 -6.80 4.92 6.22
N LEU A 11 -6.35 3.70 5.96
CA LEU A 11 -6.58 3.01 4.69
C LEU A 11 -8.06 2.72 4.43
N LEU A 12 -8.85 2.52 5.47
CA LEU A 12 -10.32 2.35 5.35
C LEU A 12 -11.04 3.63 4.90
N THR A 13 -10.37 4.78 4.83
CA THR A 13 -10.92 6.00 4.22
C THR A 13 -10.77 6.02 2.69
N CYS A 14 -9.93 5.14 2.13
CA CYS A 14 -9.72 5.00 0.69
C CYS A 14 -10.90 4.30 0.02
N ASP A 15 -11.48 4.92 -1.00
CA ASP A 15 -12.63 4.38 -1.76
C ASP A 15 -12.31 3.05 -2.45
N TYR A 16 -11.06 2.86 -2.86
CA TYR A 16 -10.58 1.62 -3.50
C TYR A 16 -10.32 0.48 -2.52
N ILE A 17 -10.32 0.76 -1.21
CA ILE A 17 -10.07 -0.23 -0.15
C ILE A 17 -11.33 -0.51 0.66
N LYS A 18 -12.07 0.52 1.08
CA LYS A 18 -13.16 0.44 2.07
C LYS A 18 -14.27 -0.57 1.75
N ASN A 19 -14.49 -0.84 0.45
CA ASN A 19 -15.56 -1.73 -0.01
C ASN A 19 -15.08 -3.19 -0.19
N ASN A 20 -13.81 -3.47 0.10
CA ASN A 20 -13.19 -4.78 -0.05
C ASN A 20 -12.69 -5.32 1.30
N PRO A 21 -12.65 -6.65 1.50
CA PRO A 21 -12.06 -7.20 2.71
C PRO A 21 -10.59 -6.76 2.86
N LEU A 22 -10.27 -6.13 3.99
CA LEU A 22 -8.93 -5.73 4.37
C LEU A 22 -8.44 -6.57 5.55
N PHE A 23 -7.36 -7.32 5.34
CA PHE A 23 -6.74 -8.17 6.35
C PHE A 23 -5.43 -7.57 6.86
N PHE A 24 -5.06 -7.88 8.10
CA PHE A 24 -3.79 -7.48 8.67
C PHE A 24 -2.91 -8.71 8.95
N ASN A 25 -1.72 -8.77 8.33
CA ASN A 25 -0.71 -9.83 8.34
C ASN A 25 -1.19 -11.20 7.81
N PHE A 26 -2.41 -11.60 8.07
CA PHE A 26 -2.97 -12.87 7.59
C PHE A 26 -4.31 -12.62 6.90
N GLY A 27 -4.49 -13.17 5.73
CA GLY A 27 -5.71 -13.06 4.97
C GLY A 27 -5.82 -14.16 3.94
N LYS A 28 -7.05 -14.42 3.50
CA LYS A 28 -7.31 -15.34 2.42
C LYS A 28 -7.01 -14.70 1.09
N ALA A 29 -6.24 -15.38 0.24
CA ALA A 29 -5.99 -14.93 -1.12
C ALA A 29 -7.23 -15.21 -1.98
N GLU A 30 -8.09 -14.21 -2.08
CA GLU A 30 -9.28 -14.21 -2.95
C GLU A 30 -9.30 -12.91 -3.75
N SER A 31 -9.99 -12.94 -4.90
CA SER A 31 -10.12 -11.74 -5.74
C SER A 31 -10.69 -10.56 -4.97
N ASN A 32 -10.08 -9.40 -5.16
CA ASN A 32 -10.37 -8.12 -4.50
C ASN A 32 -10.05 -8.04 -3.00
N ASN A 33 -9.57 -9.11 -2.37
CA ASN A 33 -9.06 -9.03 -1.01
C ASN A 33 -7.78 -8.22 -0.98
N LYS A 34 -7.63 -7.42 0.07
CA LYS A 34 -6.42 -6.66 0.36
C LYS A 34 -5.83 -7.08 1.69
N GLN A 35 -4.53 -7.10 1.77
CA GLN A 35 -3.81 -7.48 2.97
C GLN A 35 -2.72 -6.47 3.28
N ILE A 36 -2.67 -5.97 4.50
CA ILE A 36 -1.56 -5.17 5.00
C ILE A 36 -0.55 -6.12 5.63
N VAL A 37 0.68 -6.07 5.16
CA VAL A 37 1.79 -6.85 5.71
C VAL A 37 2.82 -5.88 6.28
N THR A 38 3.16 -6.06 7.55
CA THR A 38 4.29 -5.33 8.16
C THR A 38 5.60 -5.96 7.72
N ILE A 39 6.50 -5.15 7.17
CA ILE A 39 7.79 -5.62 6.66
C ILE A 39 8.78 -5.65 7.81
N ALA A 40 9.29 -6.84 8.12
CA ALA A 40 10.31 -7.02 9.17
C ALA A 40 11.73 -6.60 8.73
N ASN A 41 11.96 -6.43 7.43
CA ASN A 41 13.32 -6.32 6.85
C ASN A 41 13.70 -4.89 6.43
N ASP A 42 12.89 -3.88 6.74
CA ASP A 42 13.30 -2.51 6.47
C ASP A 42 14.29 -2.03 7.54
N MET A 43 15.30 -1.29 7.12
CA MET A 43 16.29 -0.77 8.05
C MET A 43 15.63 0.11 9.11
N ARG A 44 15.74 -0.30 10.36
CA ARG A 44 15.22 0.47 11.48
C ARG A 44 15.87 1.84 11.51
N VAL A 45 15.10 2.88 11.27
CA VAL A 45 15.54 4.26 11.49
C VAL A 45 15.31 4.61 12.96
N ASN A 46 16.33 5.08 13.63
CA ASN A 46 16.28 5.50 15.02
C ASN A 46 17.36 6.58 15.24
N ILE A 47 17.07 7.79 14.75
CA ILE A 47 18.01 8.92 14.81
C ILE A 47 17.59 9.83 15.96
N PRO A 48 18.37 9.88 17.06
CA PRO A 48 18.06 10.75 18.19
C PRO A 48 18.41 12.20 17.88
N PHE A 49 17.57 13.13 18.35
CA PHE A 49 17.84 14.56 18.37
C PHE A 49 18.29 15.03 19.74
N ILE A 50 18.87 16.22 19.82
CA ILE A 50 19.40 16.83 21.05
C ILE A 50 18.31 17.02 22.12
N ASP A 51 17.07 17.27 21.71
CA ASP A 51 15.91 17.45 22.59
C ASP A 51 15.35 16.13 23.14
N GLY A 52 15.95 15.01 22.80
CA GLY A 52 15.50 13.67 23.19
C GLY A 52 14.39 13.09 22.31
N SER A 53 13.88 13.82 21.31
CA SER A 53 13.01 13.25 20.29
C SER A 53 13.78 12.31 19.38
N VAL A 54 13.08 11.45 18.66
CA VAL A 54 13.71 10.42 17.82
C VAL A 54 12.99 10.32 16.48
N GLN A 55 13.75 10.44 15.40
CA GLN A 55 13.21 10.12 14.07
C GLN A 55 13.12 8.60 13.90
N LYS A 56 11.97 8.15 13.44
CA LYS A 56 11.64 6.75 13.24
C LYS A 56 10.97 6.53 11.90
N ARG A 57 10.95 5.27 11.47
CA ARG A 57 10.29 4.82 10.24
C ARG A 57 9.29 3.71 10.56
N TYR A 58 8.16 3.77 9.88
CA TYR A 58 7.17 2.70 9.84
C TYR A 58 6.91 2.32 8.39
N THR A 59 7.12 1.06 8.04
CA THR A 59 6.96 0.56 6.66
C THR A 59 5.95 -0.58 6.65
N PHE A 60 5.10 -0.60 5.64
CA PHE A 60 4.16 -1.67 5.40
C PHE A 60 3.95 -1.87 3.90
N THR A 61 3.44 -3.04 3.53
CA THR A 61 3.07 -3.35 2.15
C THR A 61 1.59 -3.70 2.09
N ILE A 62 0.89 -3.14 1.11
CA ILE A 62 -0.44 -3.57 0.73
C ILE A 62 -0.29 -4.63 -0.34
N LEU A 63 -0.84 -5.81 -0.11
CA LEU A 63 -1.00 -6.85 -1.10
C LEU A 63 -2.44 -6.76 -1.62
N ASP A 64 -2.59 -6.60 -2.92
CA ASP A 64 -3.88 -6.56 -3.62
C ASP A 64 -4.00 -7.81 -4.50
N TYR A 65 -5.03 -8.62 -4.24
CA TYR A 65 -5.28 -9.87 -4.97
C TYR A 65 -6.33 -9.61 -6.04
N LYS A 66 -6.00 -9.88 -7.30
CA LYS A 66 -6.87 -9.65 -8.45
C LYS A 66 -7.01 -10.91 -9.29
N SER A 67 -8.25 -11.20 -9.74
CA SER A 67 -8.46 -12.19 -10.77
C SER A 67 -7.81 -11.80 -12.07
N VAL A 68 -7.08 -12.70 -12.69
CA VAL A 68 -6.41 -12.48 -13.97
C VAL A 68 -6.72 -13.56 -14.98
N ALA A 69 -6.80 -13.17 -16.24
CA ALA A 69 -6.91 -14.10 -17.35
C ALA A 69 -5.50 -14.59 -17.72
N TYR A 70 -5.16 -15.82 -17.33
CA TYR A 70 -3.82 -16.38 -17.49
C TYR A 70 -3.30 -16.37 -18.92
N ASN A 71 -4.20 -16.50 -19.91
CA ASN A 71 -3.87 -16.56 -21.34
C ASN A 71 -4.23 -15.25 -22.08
N ALA A 72 -4.53 -14.16 -21.37
CA ALA A 72 -4.83 -12.90 -22.01
C ALA A 72 -3.60 -12.36 -22.72
N VAL A 73 -3.66 -12.32 -24.04
CA VAL A 73 -2.63 -11.73 -24.89
C VAL A 73 -3.05 -10.33 -25.26
N VAL A 74 -2.19 -9.35 -25.03
CA VAL A 74 -2.39 -8.00 -25.57
C VAL A 74 -2.18 -8.09 -27.09
N LYS A 75 -3.27 -8.19 -27.84
CA LYS A 75 -3.21 -8.15 -29.30
C LYS A 75 -3.17 -6.68 -29.73
N ARG A 76 -2.04 -6.26 -30.25
CA ARG A 76 -1.95 -5.03 -31.02
C ARG A 76 -2.48 -5.33 -32.42
N THR A 77 -3.72 -4.97 -32.70
CA THR A 77 -4.21 -4.94 -34.10
C THR A 77 -3.79 -3.62 -34.74
N VAL A 78 -3.25 -3.72 -35.94
CA VAL A 78 -2.79 -2.56 -36.73
C VAL A 78 -3.96 -1.81 -37.40
N ASP A 79 -5.16 -2.35 -37.33
CA ASP A 79 -6.37 -1.76 -37.91
C ASP A 79 -7.17 -0.99 -36.85
N GLU A 80 -7.56 0.20 -37.22
CA GLU A 80 -8.02 1.36 -36.43
C GLU A 80 -9.28 1.18 -35.57
N THR A 81 -9.80 0.00 -35.34
CA THR A 81 -11.02 -0.20 -34.57
C THR A 81 -10.86 -1.27 -33.50
N SER A 82 -10.74 -0.83 -32.28
CA SER A 82 -10.72 -1.61 -31.04
C SER A 82 -9.44 -2.36 -30.73
N VAL A 83 -8.56 -1.73 -29.97
CA VAL A 83 -7.56 -2.45 -29.17
C VAL A 83 -8.32 -3.14 -28.04
N PRO A 84 -8.37 -4.48 -27.96
CA PRO A 84 -8.88 -5.11 -26.76
C PRO A 84 -7.93 -4.79 -25.62
N VAL A 85 -8.35 -3.93 -24.72
CA VAL A 85 -7.64 -3.68 -23.46
C VAL A 85 -7.62 -5.01 -22.72
N SER A 86 -6.44 -5.50 -22.37
CA SER A 86 -6.31 -6.74 -21.61
C SER A 86 -6.95 -6.52 -20.23
N GLU A 87 -7.83 -7.44 -19.80
CA GLU A 87 -8.38 -7.45 -18.43
C GLU A 87 -7.28 -7.34 -17.36
N ASN A 88 -6.06 -7.80 -17.68
CA ASN A 88 -4.92 -7.70 -16.81
C ASN A 88 -4.35 -6.28 -16.70
N LEU A 89 -4.56 -5.41 -17.70
CA LEU A 89 -4.21 -3.98 -17.61
C LEU A 89 -5.17 -3.26 -16.68
N ASP A 90 -6.45 -3.58 -16.73
CA ASP A 90 -7.46 -2.99 -15.85
C ASP A 90 -7.17 -3.34 -14.38
N THR A 91 -6.79 -4.60 -14.11
CA THR A 91 -6.42 -5.03 -12.75
C THR A 91 -5.15 -4.34 -12.23
N ALA A 92 -4.16 -4.14 -13.09
CA ALA A 92 -2.94 -3.39 -12.74
C ALA A 92 -3.27 -1.90 -12.49
N PHE A 93 -4.16 -1.33 -13.30
CA PHE A 93 -4.62 0.04 -13.12
C PHE A 93 -5.37 0.23 -11.80
N GLU A 94 -6.26 -0.69 -11.42
CA GLU A 94 -6.94 -0.63 -10.13
C GLU A 94 -5.97 -0.69 -8.93
N ALA A 95 -4.90 -1.49 -9.02
CA ALA A 95 -3.86 -1.51 -8.00
C ALA A 95 -3.09 -0.18 -7.96
N GLN A 96 -2.84 0.44 -9.14
CA GLN A 96 -2.21 1.76 -9.24
C GLN A 96 -3.05 2.85 -8.56
N GLN A 97 -4.37 2.82 -8.67
CA GLN A 97 -5.25 3.80 -8.02
C GLN A 97 -5.09 3.86 -6.50
N VAL A 98 -4.73 2.74 -5.86
CA VAL A 98 -4.42 2.72 -4.43
C VAL A 98 -3.11 3.45 -4.13
N ALA A 99 -2.09 3.27 -4.97
CA ALA A 99 -0.81 3.97 -4.84
C ALA A 99 -1.00 5.48 -5.05
N ASP A 100 -1.67 5.87 -6.12
CA ASP A 100 -1.96 7.26 -6.46
C ASP A 100 -2.75 7.98 -5.35
N TRP A 101 -3.74 7.28 -4.76
CA TRP A 101 -4.48 7.83 -3.63
C TRP A 101 -3.58 8.08 -2.42
N ILE A 102 -2.62 7.17 -2.12
CA ILE A 102 -1.69 7.36 -1.00
C ILE A 102 -0.78 8.56 -1.25
N GLU A 103 -0.31 8.75 -2.48
CA GLU A 103 0.50 9.91 -2.86
C GLU A 103 -0.29 11.22 -2.76
N GLU A 104 -1.54 11.23 -3.22
CA GLU A 104 -2.44 12.36 -3.04
C GLU A 104 -2.63 12.71 -1.56
N GLN A 105 -2.86 11.71 -0.69
CA GLN A 105 -2.97 11.95 0.75
C GLN A 105 -1.66 12.50 1.34
N ALA A 106 -0.51 12.05 0.84
CA ALA A 106 0.79 12.55 1.26
C ALA A 106 0.98 14.03 0.88
N ASP A 107 0.61 14.42 -0.32
CA ASP A 107 0.66 15.81 -0.80
C ASP A 107 -0.27 16.72 0.00
N LEU A 108 -1.45 16.24 0.34
CA LEU A 108 -2.41 16.93 1.21
C LEU A 108 -2.00 16.94 2.69
N ARG A 109 -0.92 16.24 3.06
CA ARG A 109 -0.48 16.01 4.45
C ARG A 109 -1.56 15.36 5.33
N ASN A 110 -2.44 14.59 4.72
CA ASN A 110 -3.43 13.81 5.40
C ASN A 110 -2.84 12.44 5.77
N TYR A 111 -2.32 12.34 6.97
CA TYR A 111 -1.57 11.17 7.43
C TYR A 111 -2.36 10.34 8.45
N PRO A 112 -2.02 9.05 8.64
CA PRO A 112 -2.56 8.26 9.74
C PRO A 112 -2.20 8.88 11.09
N ASN A 113 -3.11 8.80 12.04
CA ASN A 113 -2.91 9.41 13.37
C ASN A 113 -2.06 8.50 14.26
N PHE A 114 -0.77 8.80 14.41
CA PHE A 114 0.15 8.07 15.30
C PHE A 114 0.11 8.54 16.77
N GLY A 115 -0.81 9.44 17.10
CA GLY A 115 -1.00 9.97 18.45
C GLY A 115 -0.26 11.29 18.68
N SER A 116 -0.61 11.96 19.78
CA SER A 116 -0.14 13.32 20.12
C SER A 116 1.38 13.45 20.30
N ASN A 117 2.05 12.35 20.61
CA ASN A 117 3.51 12.34 20.77
C ASN A 117 4.28 12.00 19.50
N CYS A 118 3.60 11.86 18.37
CA CYS A 118 4.22 11.56 17.08
C CYS A 118 3.81 12.59 16.04
N LYS A 119 4.79 13.09 15.29
CA LYS A 119 4.55 13.94 14.14
C LYS A 119 5.05 13.22 12.90
N ILE A 120 4.16 12.95 11.95
CA ILE A 120 4.56 12.39 10.66
C ILE A 120 5.22 13.51 9.85
N ASP A 121 6.38 13.20 9.32
CA ASP A 121 7.19 14.10 8.51
C ASP A 121 6.92 13.85 7.02
N SER A 122 6.90 12.56 6.62
CA SER A 122 6.57 12.18 5.24
C SER A 122 5.87 10.84 5.19
N MET A 123 5.07 10.66 4.15
CA MET A 123 4.51 9.39 3.70
C MET A 123 4.73 9.28 2.21
N GLN A 124 5.18 8.12 1.73
CA GLN A 124 5.48 7.93 0.31
C GLN A 124 5.29 6.48 -0.11
N VAL A 125 4.88 6.29 -1.34
CA VAL A 125 4.95 5.00 -2.02
C VAL A 125 6.40 4.77 -2.43
N VAL A 126 6.93 3.57 -2.17
CA VAL A 126 8.37 3.28 -2.36
C VAL A 126 8.69 2.96 -3.83
N THR A 127 7.67 2.54 -4.60
CA THR A 127 7.82 2.16 -6.01
C THR A 127 6.83 2.92 -6.86
N ASP A 128 7.26 3.38 -8.04
CA ASP A 128 6.41 4.15 -8.96
C ASP A 128 5.18 3.37 -9.45
N GLN A 129 5.22 2.06 -9.38
CA GLN A 129 4.14 1.18 -9.82
C GLN A 129 3.99 -0.01 -8.86
N PRO A 130 2.75 -0.55 -8.71
CA PRO A 130 2.54 -1.79 -8.00
C PRO A 130 3.33 -2.93 -8.62
N ASN A 131 4.10 -3.65 -7.81
CA ASN A 131 4.86 -4.81 -8.28
C ASN A 131 3.96 -6.06 -8.32
N MET A 132 3.90 -6.69 -9.48
CA MET A 132 3.28 -8.00 -9.58
C MET A 132 4.23 -9.08 -9.06
N ASN A 133 3.92 -9.65 -7.88
CA ASN A 133 4.75 -10.63 -7.18
C ASN A 133 4.46 -12.08 -7.55
N GLY A 134 3.63 -12.31 -8.56
CA GLY A 134 3.32 -13.64 -9.08
C GLY A 134 1.84 -13.87 -9.31
N VAL A 135 1.56 -15.00 -9.94
CA VAL A 135 0.20 -15.46 -10.25
C VAL A 135 0.01 -16.84 -9.65
N ASP A 136 -1.01 -16.99 -8.80
CA ASP A 136 -1.46 -18.30 -8.33
C ASP A 136 -2.40 -18.92 -9.37
N LYS A 137 -1.94 -20.00 -9.99
CA LYS A 137 -2.65 -20.75 -11.02
C LYS A 137 -3.42 -21.95 -10.45
N ALA A 138 -3.22 -22.26 -9.16
CA ALA A 138 -3.89 -23.37 -8.52
C ALA A 138 -5.38 -23.08 -8.23
N VAL A 139 -5.76 -21.79 -8.31
CA VAL A 139 -7.15 -21.36 -8.13
C VAL A 139 -7.77 -20.93 -9.47
N THR A 140 -9.10 -21.03 -9.55
CA THR A 140 -9.84 -20.62 -10.74
C THR A 140 -10.90 -19.59 -10.34
N PRO A 141 -10.86 -18.37 -10.89
CA PRO A 141 -9.86 -17.84 -11.81
C PRO A 141 -8.48 -17.67 -11.16
N ALA A 142 -7.41 -17.64 -11.96
CA ALA A 142 -6.06 -17.41 -11.46
C ALA A 142 -5.98 -16.05 -10.75
N LEU A 143 -5.16 -15.95 -9.70
CA LEU A 143 -5.00 -14.73 -8.91
C LEU A 143 -3.62 -14.13 -9.08
N ALA A 144 -3.55 -12.88 -9.54
CA ALA A 144 -2.35 -12.07 -9.44
C ALA A 144 -2.27 -11.40 -8.07
N LYS A 145 -1.05 -11.27 -7.54
CA LYS A 145 -0.74 -10.55 -6.33
C LYS A 145 0.08 -9.32 -6.67
N TYR A 146 -0.49 -8.15 -6.48
CA TYR A 146 0.21 -6.87 -6.59
C TYR A 146 0.66 -6.41 -5.22
N SER A 147 1.84 -5.79 -5.13
CA SER A 147 2.35 -5.21 -3.88
C SER A 147 2.65 -3.73 -4.05
N ILE A 148 2.22 -2.95 -3.08
CA ILE A 148 2.45 -1.53 -2.95
C ILE A 148 3.13 -1.34 -1.60
N SER A 149 4.39 -0.90 -1.61
CA SER A 149 5.16 -0.66 -0.38
C SER A 149 5.11 0.80 -0.01
N ILE A 150 4.78 1.08 1.23
CA ILE A 150 4.60 2.43 1.78
C ILE A 150 5.57 2.63 2.93
N ARG A 151 6.17 3.82 2.98
CA ARG A 151 7.06 4.27 4.03
C ARG A 151 6.52 5.54 4.68
N ILE A 152 6.50 5.55 6.01
CA ILE A 152 6.12 6.70 6.82
C ILE A 152 7.28 7.05 7.73
N ASP A 153 7.88 8.21 7.52
CA ASP A 153 8.90 8.76 8.42
C ASP A 153 8.21 9.70 9.43
N TYR A 154 8.55 9.56 10.71
CA TYR A 154 7.92 10.32 11.77
C TYR A 154 8.89 10.62 12.92
N ILE A 155 8.61 11.68 13.67
CA ILE A 155 9.34 12.05 14.87
C ILE A 155 8.52 11.64 16.10
N ASP A 156 9.14 10.91 16.99
CA ASP A 156 8.58 10.48 18.28
C ASP A 156 9.09 11.40 19.40
N TYR A 157 8.20 12.19 19.97
CA TYR A 157 8.46 13.14 21.04
C TYR A 157 8.21 12.55 22.45
N SER A 158 7.95 11.25 22.56
CA SER A 158 7.60 10.64 23.86
C SER A 158 8.68 10.84 24.94
N LYS A 159 9.92 11.04 24.52
CA LYS A 159 11.11 11.25 25.37
C LYS A 159 11.68 12.66 25.24
N ALA A 160 11.03 13.55 24.51
CA ALA A 160 11.53 14.92 24.37
C ALA A 160 11.51 15.65 25.70
N ILE A 161 12.62 16.37 25.98
CA ILE A 161 12.80 17.12 27.23
C ILE A 161 11.93 18.37 27.23
N TRP A 162 11.66 18.91 26.05
CA TRP A 162 10.80 20.11 25.82
C TRP A 162 9.60 19.69 24.99
N LYS A 163 8.41 19.83 25.54
CA LYS A 163 7.14 19.62 24.83
C LYS A 163 6.50 20.96 24.50
#